data_ee5568a9faf81f94f87d05ad7d3c6e25
#
_entry.id   ee5568a9faf81f94f87d05ad7d3c6e25
#
_cell.length_a   1.000
_cell.length_b   1.000
_cell.length_c   1.000
_cell.angle_alpha   90.00
_cell.angle_beta   90.00
_cell.angle_gamma   90.00
#
_symmetry.space_group_name_H-M   'P 1'
#
loop_
_entity.id
_entity.type
_entity.pdbx_description
1 polymer ?
#
loop_
_entity_poly.entity_id
_entity_poly.type
_entity_poly.pdbx_seq_one_letter_code
_entity_poly.pdbx_strand_id
1 'polypeptide(L)'
;MKELIIPNALKRGDTIAAITLSFGSAGLFPHRYQQGVHQIEESFGVKVIPTPHALCSPADIYEHPEWRLDDMMWAFKNPDIKGIICNIGGSDTIRLLDLMTDEHFETIRNNPKIFLGISDSTINHLMCFKAGIRSYYSASLMFGYAENGGIPDIMVQNTKKTLFETTPIGELPHSDTFIIDFVDFGASEQPKRPRILTDGPRFIQGTKTVQGRLIGGCTDVLMMMAVGTKLWPAPHDFDNAILFLENSEERPSPDYMLYWMRNLGAQGILKRINGLMFSRPGNDKFTDDADKQNWLATYPKFDEVILKALKEYGRDDLPVVTNMDYGHTVPQLILPYGAMCEISCTSKRIAILESGVKERE
;
A
#
# COMPACT_ATOMS: atom_id res chain seq x y z
N MET A 1 6.89 -5.10 18.02
CA MET A 1 5.56 -4.81 17.40
C MET A 1 4.48 -5.68 18.06
N LYS A 2 3.29 -5.12 18.34
CA LYS A 2 2.14 -5.89 18.85
C LYS A 2 1.64 -6.90 17.81
N GLU A 3 1.05 -8.00 18.27
CA GLU A 3 0.36 -8.93 17.39
C GLU A 3 -0.95 -8.32 16.87
N LEU A 4 -1.18 -8.43 15.55
CA LEU A 4 -2.37 -7.92 14.90
C LEU A 4 -3.39 -9.04 14.66
N ILE A 5 -4.67 -8.73 14.85
CA ILE A 5 -5.75 -9.64 14.52
C ILE A 5 -5.78 -9.85 13.01
N ILE A 6 -5.73 -11.09 12.56
CA ILE A 6 -5.74 -11.48 11.16
C ILE A 6 -7.20 -11.63 10.71
N PRO A 7 -7.64 -10.91 9.65
CA PRO A 7 -8.98 -11.07 9.09
C PRO A 7 -9.21 -12.45 8.46
N ASN A 8 -10.48 -12.83 8.32
CA ASN A 8 -10.87 -14.06 7.63
C ASN A 8 -10.60 -13.97 6.11
N ALA A 9 -10.29 -15.14 5.52
CA ALA A 9 -10.12 -15.28 4.07
C ALA A 9 -11.40 -14.93 3.30
N LEU A 10 -11.23 -14.31 2.13
CA LEU A 10 -12.31 -14.16 1.15
C LEU A 10 -12.66 -15.49 0.51
N LYS A 11 -13.93 -15.62 0.10
CA LYS A 11 -14.44 -16.76 -0.68
C LYS A 11 -15.22 -16.22 -1.89
N ARG A 12 -15.35 -17.03 -2.93
CA ARG A 12 -16.26 -16.70 -4.05
C ARG A 12 -17.67 -16.44 -3.52
N GLY A 13 -18.30 -15.41 -4.02
CA GLY A 13 -19.62 -14.94 -3.56
C GLY A 13 -19.61 -13.96 -2.39
N ASP A 14 -18.46 -13.73 -1.75
CA ASP A 14 -18.34 -12.70 -0.70
C ASP A 14 -18.56 -11.31 -1.26
N THR A 15 -19.01 -10.39 -0.42
CA THR A 15 -19.18 -8.96 -0.76
C THR A 15 -18.02 -8.14 -0.21
N ILE A 16 -17.44 -7.30 -1.07
CA ILE A 16 -16.43 -6.30 -0.74
C ILE A 16 -17.05 -4.90 -0.86
N ALA A 17 -16.80 -4.04 0.11
CA ALA A 17 -17.20 -2.64 0.06
C ALA A 17 -16.12 -1.80 -0.63
N ALA A 18 -16.48 -1.08 -1.70
CA ALA A 18 -15.67 -0.06 -2.33
C ALA A 18 -15.91 1.29 -1.63
N ILE A 19 -14.86 1.89 -1.05
CA ILE A 19 -14.97 3.05 -0.18
C ILE A 19 -14.15 4.24 -0.67
N THR A 20 -14.65 5.45 -0.49
CA THR A 20 -13.94 6.71 -0.76
C THR A 20 -13.57 7.39 0.56
N LEU A 21 -12.31 7.31 0.96
CA LEU A 21 -11.81 7.87 2.22
C LEU A 21 -10.96 9.14 2.03
N SER A 22 -10.69 9.51 0.78
CA SER A 22 -9.95 10.72 0.39
C SER A 22 -10.60 11.36 -0.83
N PHE A 23 -9.99 11.32 -2.02
CA PHE A 23 -10.49 12.01 -3.19
C PHE A 23 -11.70 11.29 -3.84
N GLY A 24 -12.75 12.05 -4.20
CA GLY A 24 -14.02 11.56 -4.76
C GLY A 24 -13.95 11.11 -6.23
N SER A 25 -12.88 10.44 -6.66
CA SER A 25 -12.68 10.00 -8.05
C SER A 25 -13.77 9.07 -8.55
N ALA A 26 -14.33 8.22 -7.70
CA ALA A 26 -15.33 7.24 -8.12
C ALA A 26 -16.63 7.91 -8.61
N GLY A 27 -17.03 9.02 -7.98
CA GLY A 27 -18.14 9.84 -8.45
C GLY A 27 -17.79 10.65 -9.71
N LEU A 28 -16.54 11.13 -9.81
CA LEU A 28 -16.07 11.94 -10.95
C LEU A 28 -15.86 11.11 -12.21
N PHE A 29 -15.36 9.87 -12.08
CA PHE A 29 -15.02 8.97 -13.18
C PHE A 29 -15.74 7.63 -13.05
N PRO A 30 -17.09 7.58 -13.17
CA PRO A 30 -17.87 6.38 -12.91
C PRO A 30 -17.51 5.22 -13.85
N HIS A 31 -17.08 5.48 -15.08
CA HIS A 31 -16.65 4.43 -16.01
C HIS A 31 -15.38 3.72 -15.52
N ARG A 32 -14.43 4.46 -14.94
CA ARG A 32 -13.20 3.89 -14.36
C ARG A 32 -13.50 3.07 -13.11
N TYR A 33 -14.40 3.56 -12.27
CA TYR A 33 -14.94 2.82 -11.13
C TYR A 33 -15.58 1.49 -11.58
N GLN A 34 -16.48 1.53 -12.57
CA GLN A 34 -17.14 0.34 -13.09
C GLN A 34 -16.15 -0.66 -13.71
N GLN A 35 -15.11 -0.18 -14.39
CA GLN A 35 -14.04 -1.03 -14.91
C GLN A 35 -13.34 -1.81 -13.78
N GLY A 36 -12.99 -1.14 -12.69
CA GLY A 36 -12.37 -1.78 -11.52
C GLY A 36 -13.30 -2.80 -10.86
N VAL A 37 -14.58 -2.44 -10.67
CA VAL A 37 -15.60 -3.36 -10.17
C VAL A 37 -15.67 -4.62 -11.03
N HIS A 38 -15.86 -4.45 -12.32
CA HIS A 38 -15.97 -5.57 -13.27
C HIS A 38 -14.73 -6.48 -13.23
N GLN A 39 -13.54 -5.91 -13.27
CA GLN A 39 -12.29 -6.68 -13.28
C GLN A 39 -12.07 -7.45 -11.95
N ILE A 40 -12.43 -6.87 -10.81
CA ILE A 40 -12.35 -7.55 -9.50
C ILE A 40 -13.37 -8.69 -9.44
N GLU A 41 -14.62 -8.44 -9.83
CA GLU A 41 -15.68 -9.44 -9.80
C GLU A 41 -15.37 -10.63 -10.72
N GLU A 42 -14.89 -10.37 -11.94
CA GLU A 42 -14.49 -11.38 -12.90
C GLU A 42 -13.29 -12.21 -12.41
N SER A 43 -12.24 -11.54 -11.91
CA SER A 43 -10.98 -12.20 -11.52
C SER A 43 -11.09 -13.03 -10.24
N PHE A 44 -11.92 -12.58 -9.29
CA PHE A 44 -11.96 -13.15 -7.94
C PHE A 44 -13.31 -13.79 -7.57
N GLY A 45 -14.36 -13.52 -8.35
CA GLY A 45 -15.70 -14.07 -8.11
C GLY A 45 -16.36 -13.52 -6.83
N VAL A 46 -15.95 -12.36 -6.37
CA VAL A 46 -16.57 -11.59 -5.30
C VAL A 46 -17.59 -10.61 -5.87
N LYS A 47 -18.42 -10.02 -5.03
CA LYS A 47 -19.31 -8.92 -5.38
C LYS A 47 -18.72 -7.62 -4.81
N VAL A 48 -18.69 -6.55 -5.59
CA VAL A 48 -18.23 -5.24 -5.14
C VAL A 48 -19.43 -4.28 -5.08
N ILE A 49 -19.63 -3.66 -3.92
CA ILE A 49 -20.69 -2.64 -3.73
C ILE A 49 -20.09 -1.35 -3.20
N PRO A 50 -20.59 -0.17 -3.62
CA PRO A 50 -20.14 1.09 -3.02
C PRO A 50 -20.66 1.23 -1.60
N THR A 51 -19.90 1.92 -0.73
CA THR A 51 -20.44 2.43 0.53
C THR A 51 -21.43 3.58 0.28
N PRO A 52 -22.25 3.98 1.25
CA PRO A 52 -23.35 4.94 1.04
C PRO A 52 -22.95 6.23 0.30
N HIS A 53 -21.77 6.80 0.60
CA HIS A 53 -21.30 8.07 0.01
C HIS A 53 -20.15 7.90 -0.99
N ALA A 54 -19.71 6.67 -1.28
CA ALA A 54 -18.52 6.40 -2.09
C ALA A 54 -18.54 7.00 -3.50
N LEU A 55 -19.72 7.23 -4.05
CA LEU A 55 -19.94 7.76 -5.41
C LEU A 55 -20.41 9.22 -5.42
N CYS A 56 -20.36 9.93 -4.29
CA CYS A 56 -20.63 11.36 -4.22
C CYS A 56 -19.55 12.15 -4.98
N SER A 57 -19.87 13.42 -5.31
CA SER A 57 -18.93 14.29 -6.02
C SER A 57 -17.65 14.56 -5.20
N PRO A 58 -16.52 14.92 -5.84
CA PRO A 58 -15.34 15.32 -5.09
C PRO A 58 -15.56 16.47 -4.12
N ALA A 59 -16.43 17.42 -4.45
CA ALA A 59 -16.75 18.52 -3.58
C ALA A 59 -17.49 18.04 -2.32
N ASP A 60 -18.53 17.21 -2.48
CA ASP A 60 -19.28 16.67 -1.35
C ASP A 60 -18.38 15.82 -0.43
N ILE A 61 -17.54 14.94 -1.01
CA ILE A 61 -16.56 14.12 -0.26
C ILE A 61 -15.58 15.00 0.51
N TYR A 62 -15.12 16.09 -0.07
CA TYR A 62 -14.21 17.03 0.58
C TYR A 62 -14.90 17.83 1.71
N GLU A 63 -16.13 18.30 1.48
CA GLU A 63 -16.87 19.11 2.44
C GLU A 63 -17.39 18.29 3.63
N HIS A 64 -17.58 16.97 3.45
CA HIS A 64 -18.18 16.06 4.44
C HIS A 64 -17.23 14.93 4.87
N PRO A 65 -16.13 15.22 5.62
CA PRO A 65 -15.23 14.18 6.13
C PRO A 65 -15.96 13.20 7.08
N GLU A 66 -17.03 13.62 7.74
CA GLU A 66 -17.88 12.77 8.59
C GLU A 66 -18.54 11.63 7.77
N TRP A 67 -18.97 11.86 6.54
CA TRP A 67 -19.54 10.82 5.68
C TRP A 67 -18.53 9.71 5.37
N ARG A 68 -17.28 10.09 5.19
CA ARG A 68 -16.20 9.13 4.94
C ARG A 68 -15.94 8.24 6.15
N LEU A 69 -16.01 8.82 7.36
CA LEU A 69 -15.88 8.06 8.60
C LEU A 69 -17.11 7.16 8.83
N ASP A 70 -18.33 7.67 8.60
CA ASP A 70 -19.56 6.89 8.70
C ASP A 70 -19.54 5.70 7.73
N ASP A 71 -19.11 5.91 6.50
CA ASP A 71 -18.91 4.84 5.51
C ASP A 71 -17.90 3.80 5.98
N MET A 72 -16.78 4.23 6.57
CA MET A 72 -15.79 3.32 7.14
C MET A 72 -16.39 2.49 8.28
N MET A 73 -17.11 3.11 9.19
CA MET A 73 -17.77 2.41 10.30
C MET A 73 -18.88 1.51 9.81
N TRP A 74 -19.68 1.94 8.83
CA TRP A 74 -20.68 1.10 8.18
C TRP A 74 -20.05 -0.16 7.58
N ALA A 75 -18.96 0.01 6.82
CA ALA A 75 -18.29 -1.12 6.19
C ALA A 75 -17.71 -2.11 7.22
N PHE A 76 -17.14 -1.61 8.34
CA PHE A 76 -16.64 -2.48 9.40
C PHE A 76 -17.77 -3.15 10.20
N LYS A 77 -18.86 -2.46 10.51
CA LYS A 77 -19.98 -3.01 11.30
C LYS A 77 -20.86 -3.98 10.50
N ASN A 78 -20.98 -3.81 9.18
CA ASN A 78 -21.88 -4.62 8.35
C ASN A 78 -21.37 -6.07 8.21
N PRO A 79 -22.10 -7.08 8.75
CA PRO A 79 -21.64 -8.48 8.73
C PRO A 79 -21.59 -9.10 7.33
N ASP A 80 -22.31 -8.52 6.34
CA ASP A 80 -22.30 -9.02 4.97
C ASP A 80 -21.03 -8.61 4.22
N ILE A 81 -20.36 -7.53 4.64
CA ILE A 81 -19.08 -7.08 4.07
C ILE A 81 -17.93 -7.92 4.63
N LYS A 82 -17.14 -8.53 3.74
CA LYS A 82 -15.99 -9.38 4.11
C LYS A 82 -14.64 -8.71 3.85
N GLY A 83 -14.62 -7.70 2.98
CA GLY A 83 -13.44 -6.89 2.68
C GLY A 83 -13.82 -5.45 2.33
N ILE A 84 -12.87 -4.56 2.44
CA ILE A 84 -12.99 -3.14 2.14
C ILE A 84 -11.84 -2.79 1.19
N ILE A 85 -12.14 -2.10 0.08
CA ILE A 85 -11.15 -1.61 -0.85
C ILE A 85 -11.32 -0.11 -1.07
N CYS A 86 -10.25 0.67 -0.91
CA CYS A 86 -10.27 2.08 -1.25
C CYS A 86 -10.44 2.28 -2.76
N ASN A 87 -11.31 3.20 -3.16
CA ASN A 87 -11.50 3.56 -4.56
C ASN A 87 -10.23 4.17 -5.15
N ILE A 88 -9.62 5.11 -4.41
CA ILE A 88 -8.35 5.77 -4.73
C ILE A 88 -7.75 6.36 -3.44
N GLY A 89 -6.52 6.84 -3.51
CA GLY A 89 -5.93 7.71 -2.50
C GLY A 89 -6.39 9.16 -2.61
N GLY A 90 -5.47 10.09 -2.41
CA GLY A 90 -5.67 11.54 -2.42
C GLY A 90 -4.70 12.20 -1.46
N SER A 91 -5.14 13.25 -0.73
CA SER A 91 -4.25 14.03 0.12
C SER A 91 -4.89 14.52 1.43
N ASP A 92 -6.08 14.04 1.79
CA ASP A 92 -6.82 14.59 2.94
C ASP A 92 -7.45 13.55 3.87
N THR A 93 -7.10 12.28 3.75
CA THR A 93 -7.54 11.21 4.67
C THR A 93 -7.19 11.54 6.13
N ILE A 94 -6.12 12.31 6.36
CA ILE A 94 -5.71 12.74 7.71
C ILE A 94 -6.81 13.52 8.45
N ARG A 95 -7.71 14.21 7.75
CA ARG A 95 -8.84 14.94 8.34
C ARG A 95 -9.80 14.02 9.11
N LEU A 96 -9.84 12.73 8.79
CA LEU A 96 -10.63 11.76 9.54
C LEU A 96 -10.11 11.57 10.96
N LEU A 97 -8.83 11.87 11.21
CA LEU A 97 -8.21 11.63 12.50
C LEU A 97 -8.83 12.46 13.62
N ASP A 98 -9.28 13.67 13.32
CA ASP A 98 -9.94 14.56 14.30
C ASP A 98 -11.33 14.04 14.67
N LEU A 99 -11.96 13.26 13.81
CA LEU A 99 -13.28 12.65 14.03
C LEU A 99 -13.19 11.27 14.71
N MET A 100 -12.00 10.61 14.64
CA MET A 100 -11.78 9.29 15.21
C MET A 100 -11.73 9.32 16.74
N THR A 101 -12.62 8.54 17.35
CA THR A 101 -12.67 8.29 18.80
C THR A 101 -12.17 6.88 19.13
N ASP A 102 -11.98 6.59 20.43
CA ASP A 102 -11.60 5.25 20.87
C ASP A 102 -12.66 4.18 20.50
N GLU A 103 -13.95 4.54 20.51
CA GLU A 103 -15.05 3.66 20.08
C GLU A 103 -14.91 3.24 18.61
N HIS A 104 -14.44 4.13 17.72
CA HIS A 104 -14.18 3.81 16.33
C HIS A 104 -13.04 2.80 16.19
N PHE A 105 -11.95 2.96 16.96
CA PHE A 105 -10.86 1.97 16.98
C PHE A 105 -11.31 0.62 17.54
N GLU A 106 -12.16 0.61 18.58
CA GLU A 106 -12.76 -0.62 19.10
C GLU A 106 -13.69 -1.27 18.08
N THR A 107 -14.48 -0.49 17.35
CA THR A 107 -15.33 -1.00 16.26
C THR A 107 -14.51 -1.71 15.19
N ILE A 108 -13.41 -1.11 14.73
CA ILE A 108 -12.49 -1.72 13.77
C ILE A 108 -11.90 -3.02 14.34
N ARG A 109 -11.44 -2.98 15.60
CA ARG A 109 -10.82 -4.13 16.28
C ARG A 109 -11.78 -5.31 16.43
N ASN A 110 -13.04 -5.04 16.78
CA ASN A 110 -14.05 -6.06 17.05
C ASN A 110 -14.68 -6.63 15.77
N ASN A 111 -14.45 -5.99 14.62
CA ASN A 111 -14.94 -6.42 13.31
C ASN A 111 -13.79 -6.52 12.28
N PRO A 112 -12.77 -7.35 12.53
CA PRO A 112 -11.58 -7.39 11.66
C PRO A 112 -11.95 -7.84 10.26
N LYS A 113 -11.67 -6.98 9.27
CA LYS A 113 -11.91 -7.22 7.84
C LYS A 113 -10.66 -6.95 7.04
N ILE A 114 -10.56 -7.56 5.87
CA ILE A 114 -9.58 -7.19 4.87
C ILE A 114 -9.79 -5.72 4.53
N PHE A 115 -8.73 -4.92 4.63
CA PHE A 115 -8.70 -3.52 4.24
C PHE A 115 -7.56 -3.30 3.26
N LEU A 116 -7.90 -2.90 2.02
CA LEU A 116 -6.96 -2.68 0.91
C LEU A 116 -6.91 -1.20 0.54
N GLY A 117 -5.72 -0.68 0.30
CA GLY A 117 -5.50 0.67 -0.18
C GLY A 117 -4.03 0.99 -0.36
N ILE A 118 -3.75 2.12 -0.99
CA ILE A 118 -2.41 2.64 -1.31
C ILE A 118 -2.38 4.16 -1.12
N SER A 119 -1.18 4.75 -1.15
CA SER A 119 -1.01 6.21 -1.15
C SER A 119 -1.54 6.84 0.14
N ASP A 120 -2.43 7.83 0.04
CA ASP A 120 -3.07 8.49 1.19
C ASP A 120 -3.80 7.50 2.14
N SER A 121 -4.20 6.30 1.63
CA SER A 121 -4.72 5.23 2.47
C SER A 121 -3.69 4.69 3.49
N THR A 122 -2.42 5.09 3.42
CA THR A 122 -1.42 4.86 4.48
C THR A 122 -1.95 5.31 5.84
N ILE A 123 -2.68 6.41 5.91
CA ILE A 123 -3.35 6.90 7.13
C ILE A 123 -4.35 5.85 7.66
N ASN A 124 -5.14 5.25 6.77
CA ASN A 124 -6.10 4.21 7.16
C ASN A 124 -5.40 2.91 7.59
N HIS A 125 -4.28 2.55 6.97
CA HIS A 125 -3.45 1.43 7.43
C HIS A 125 -2.92 1.67 8.85
N LEU A 126 -2.49 2.89 9.17
CA LEU A 126 -2.08 3.27 10.51
C LEU A 126 -3.27 3.28 11.50
N MET A 127 -4.50 3.64 11.05
CA MET A 127 -5.72 3.48 11.86
C MET A 127 -5.99 2.00 12.18
N CYS A 128 -5.92 1.13 11.17
CA CYS A 128 -6.04 -0.33 11.35
C CYS A 128 -4.95 -0.88 12.28
N PHE A 129 -3.70 -0.45 12.10
CA PHE A 129 -2.58 -0.81 12.97
C PHE A 129 -2.83 -0.37 14.41
N LYS A 130 -3.28 0.87 14.63
CA LYS A 130 -3.64 1.37 15.97
C LYS A 130 -4.78 0.57 16.59
N ALA A 131 -5.82 0.24 15.82
CA ALA A 131 -6.90 -0.64 16.24
C ALA A 131 -6.43 -2.07 16.56
N GLY A 132 -5.30 -2.50 16.02
CA GLY A 132 -4.72 -3.83 16.25
C GLY A 132 -5.20 -4.89 15.27
N ILE A 133 -5.56 -4.52 14.05
CA ILE A 133 -5.88 -5.44 12.96
C ILE A 133 -4.86 -5.37 11.83
N ARG A 134 -4.67 -6.50 11.12
CA ARG A 134 -3.89 -6.56 9.88
C ARG A 134 -4.66 -5.90 8.75
N SER A 135 -3.97 -5.02 8.01
CA SER A 135 -4.44 -4.43 6.76
C SER A 135 -3.47 -4.78 5.63
N TYR A 136 -3.81 -4.45 4.38
CA TYR A 136 -3.12 -4.97 3.20
C TYR A 136 -2.75 -3.80 2.29
N TYR A 137 -1.49 -3.37 2.36
CA TYR A 137 -0.97 -2.30 1.51
C TYR A 137 -0.85 -2.80 0.08
N SER A 138 -1.61 -2.22 -0.85
CA SER A 138 -1.68 -2.64 -2.24
C SER A 138 -2.47 -1.65 -3.08
N ALA A 139 -2.68 -1.99 -4.35
CA ALA A 139 -3.52 -1.27 -5.29
C ALA A 139 -4.87 -0.81 -4.70
N SER A 140 -5.40 0.28 -5.24
CA SER A 140 -6.78 0.69 -5.06
C SER A 140 -7.67 0.16 -6.20
N LEU A 141 -8.99 0.29 -6.04
CA LEU A 141 -9.95 -0.18 -7.05
C LEU A 141 -9.70 0.49 -8.41
N MET A 142 -9.54 1.83 -8.44
CA MET A 142 -9.41 2.60 -9.67
C MET A 142 -7.97 2.68 -10.20
N PHE A 143 -6.97 2.38 -9.36
CA PHE A 143 -5.56 2.34 -9.72
C PHE A 143 -4.96 0.97 -9.37
N GLY A 144 -4.55 0.23 -10.38
CA GLY A 144 -4.04 -1.14 -10.27
C GLY A 144 -5.11 -2.19 -10.58
N TYR A 145 -6.26 -2.21 -9.89
CA TYR A 145 -7.32 -3.17 -10.21
C TYR A 145 -8.19 -2.75 -11.41
N ALA A 146 -8.26 -1.47 -11.76
CA ALA A 146 -8.89 -1.01 -13.01
C ALA A 146 -7.87 -0.83 -14.15
N GLU A 147 -6.86 -1.70 -14.25
CA GLU A 147 -5.81 -1.53 -15.25
C GLU A 147 -6.32 -1.65 -16.69
N ASN A 148 -5.78 -0.81 -17.59
CA ASN A 148 -6.12 -0.83 -18.98
C ASN A 148 -5.66 -2.14 -19.64
N GLY A 149 -6.62 -2.92 -20.12
CA GLY A 149 -6.38 -4.24 -20.70
C GLY A 149 -6.37 -5.39 -19.70
N GLY A 150 -6.81 -5.15 -18.46
CA GLY A 150 -7.01 -6.16 -17.41
C GLY A 150 -5.95 -6.13 -16.32
N ILE A 151 -6.30 -6.69 -15.17
CA ILE A 151 -5.38 -6.82 -14.03
C ILE A 151 -4.20 -7.71 -14.46
N PRO A 152 -2.94 -7.30 -14.22
CA PRO A 152 -1.78 -8.17 -14.51
C PRO A 152 -1.87 -9.51 -13.78
N ASP A 153 -1.53 -10.61 -14.44
CA ASP A 153 -1.63 -11.98 -13.90
C ASP A 153 -0.91 -12.14 -12.56
N ILE A 154 0.26 -11.52 -12.42
CA ILE A 154 1.04 -11.54 -11.18
C ILE A 154 0.26 -10.92 -10.01
N MET A 155 -0.52 -9.85 -10.25
CA MET A 155 -1.39 -9.24 -9.25
C MET A 155 -2.58 -10.15 -8.93
N VAL A 156 -3.17 -10.80 -9.94
CA VAL A 156 -4.28 -11.75 -9.75
C VAL A 156 -3.82 -12.91 -8.86
N GLN A 157 -2.67 -13.51 -9.18
CA GLN A 157 -2.10 -14.63 -8.42
C GLN A 157 -1.75 -14.21 -6.98
N ASN A 158 -1.07 -13.07 -6.82
CA ASN A 158 -0.71 -12.56 -5.50
C ASN A 158 -1.93 -12.21 -4.65
N THR A 159 -2.98 -11.60 -5.24
CA THR A 159 -4.25 -11.31 -4.55
C THR A 159 -4.93 -12.60 -4.08
N LYS A 160 -5.03 -13.62 -4.95
CA LYS A 160 -5.58 -14.92 -4.56
C LYS A 160 -4.79 -15.57 -3.42
N LYS A 161 -3.47 -15.59 -3.55
CA LYS A 161 -2.57 -16.16 -2.55
C LYS A 161 -2.68 -15.46 -1.20
N THR A 162 -2.81 -14.13 -1.22
CA THR A 162 -2.77 -13.32 0.02
C THR A 162 -4.13 -13.24 0.71
N LEU A 163 -5.24 -13.15 -0.05
CA LEU A 163 -6.55 -12.82 0.50
C LEU A 163 -7.55 -13.99 0.50
N PHE A 164 -7.28 -15.06 -0.24
CA PHE A 164 -8.20 -16.21 -0.37
C PHE A 164 -7.60 -17.51 0.18
N GLU A 165 -6.27 -17.61 0.32
CA GLU A 165 -5.61 -18.81 0.82
C GLU A 165 -5.10 -18.61 2.25
N THR A 166 -5.26 -19.64 3.07
CA THR A 166 -4.85 -19.64 4.49
C THR A 166 -3.47 -20.27 4.72
N THR A 167 -2.78 -20.62 3.66
CA THR A 167 -1.39 -21.09 3.68
C THR A 167 -0.41 -19.91 3.66
N PRO A 168 0.85 -20.06 4.10
CA PRO A 168 1.86 -19.01 3.99
C PRO A 168 1.93 -18.46 2.57
N ILE A 169 2.06 -17.12 2.45
CA ILE A 169 2.16 -16.45 1.14
C ILE A 169 3.38 -16.95 0.38
N GLY A 170 4.49 -17.14 1.08
CA GLY A 170 5.73 -17.62 0.50
C GLY A 170 6.54 -16.53 -0.17
N GLU A 171 7.34 -16.90 -1.17
CA GLU A 171 8.19 -15.99 -1.90
C GLU A 171 7.36 -14.94 -2.66
N LEU A 172 7.74 -13.67 -2.53
CA LEU A 172 7.14 -12.60 -3.31
C LEU A 172 7.66 -12.71 -4.75
N PRO A 173 6.77 -12.88 -5.73
CA PRO A 173 7.18 -12.86 -7.12
C PRO A 173 7.66 -11.47 -7.53
N HIS A 174 8.37 -11.38 -8.66
CA HIS A 174 8.66 -10.10 -9.31
C HIS A 174 8.26 -10.16 -10.78
N SER A 175 8.03 -9.00 -11.36
CA SER A 175 7.72 -8.85 -12.78
C SER A 175 8.98 -8.44 -13.55
N ASP A 176 9.14 -8.95 -14.76
CA ASP A 176 10.20 -8.53 -15.68
C ASP A 176 9.88 -7.19 -16.37
N THR A 177 8.69 -6.65 -16.13
CA THR A 177 8.25 -5.37 -16.69
C THR A 177 7.43 -4.58 -15.69
N PHE A 178 7.45 -3.25 -15.84
CA PHE A 178 6.57 -2.38 -15.05
C PHE A 178 5.97 -1.27 -15.91
N ILE A 179 4.90 -0.65 -15.40
CA ILE A 179 4.23 0.48 -16.01
C ILE A 179 4.39 1.68 -15.07
N ILE A 180 4.85 2.80 -15.62
CA ILE A 180 5.08 4.04 -14.87
C ILE A 180 4.22 5.20 -15.39
N ASP A 181 3.65 5.08 -16.58
CA ASP A 181 2.84 6.14 -17.16
C ASP A 181 1.53 6.32 -16.37
N PHE A 182 1.12 7.58 -16.21
CA PHE A 182 -0.14 7.94 -15.58
C PHE A 182 -1.34 7.35 -16.31
N VAL A 183 -2.41 7.04 -15.57
CA VAL A 183 -3.72 6.67 -16.14
C VAL A 183 -4.61 7.91 -16.12
N ASP A 184 -4.97 8.41 -17.29
CA ASP A 184 -6.00 9.46 -17.38
C ASP A 184 -7.39 8.84 -17.19
N PHE A 185 -7.94 8.98 -15.99
CA PHE A 185 -9.25 8.43 -15.64
C PHE A 185 -10.39 9.09 -16.44
N GLY A 186 -10.17 10.30 -17.00
CA GLY A 186 -11.17 11.04 -17.79
C GLY A 186 -11.15 10.70 -19.27
N ALA A 187 -10.13 9.98 -19.75
CA ALA A 187 -10.03 9.66 -21.17
C ALA A 187 -11.16 8.70 -21.61
N SER A 188 -11.75 8.99 -22.78
CA SER A 188 -12.79 8.14 -23.38
C SER A 188 -12.23 6.82 -23.89
N GLU A 189 -10.98 6.81 -24.34
CA GLU A 189 -10.24 5.62 -24.73
C GLU A 189 -9.23 5.24 -23.65
N GLN A 190 -9.15 3.94 -23.38
CA GLN A 190 -8.29 3.37 -22.36
C GLN A 190 -7.28 2.38 -22.97
N PRO A 191 -6.31 2.86 -23.78
CA PRO A 191 -5.32 1.99 -24.42
C PRO A 191 -4.44 1.31 -23.36
N LYS A 192 -3.89 0.14 -23.70
CA LYS A 192 -2.89 -0.51 -22.86
C LYS A 192 -1.68 0.42 -22.69
N ARG A 193 -1.25 0.57 -21.45
CA ARG A 193 -0.10 1.41 -21.12
C ARG A 193 1.23 0.72 -21.51
N PRO A 194 2.26 1.49 -21.94
CA PRO A 194 3.59 0.95 -22.24
C PRO A 194 4.21 0.25 -21.05
N ARG A 195 4.95 -0.84 -21.32
CA ARG A 195 5.72 -1.57 -20.31
C ARG A 195 7.21 -1.32 -20.50
N ILE A 196 7.91 -1.14 -19.38
CA ILE A 196 9.36 -0.97 -19.33
C ILE A 196 9.97 -2.23 -18.74
N LEU A 197 11.07 -2.72 -19.32
CA LEU A 197 11.82 -3.85 -18.78
C LEU A 197 12.50 -3.48 -17.45
N THR A 198 12.62 -4.45 -16.56
CA THR A 198 13.31 -4.30 -15.28
C THR A 198 14.04 -5.59 -14.89
N ASP A 199 15.15 -5.42 -14.17
CA ASP A 199 15.93 -6.56 -13.63
C ASP A 199 15.34 -7.10 -12.30
N GLY A 200 14.17 -6.62 -11.88
CA GLY A 200 13.52 -7.02 -10.63
C GLY A 200 14.16 -6.39 -9.38
N PRO A 201 13.94 -6.99 -8.20
CA PRO A 201 14.44 -6.47 -6.92
C PRO A 201 15.96 -6.38 -6.85
N ARG A 202 16.48 -5.25 -6.35
CA ARG A 202 17.92 -5.03 -6.17
C ARG A 202 18.30 -5.11 -4.69
N PHE A 203 19.15 -6.08 -4.35
CA PHE A 203 19.73 -6.25 -3.00
C PHE A 203 20.99 -5.39 -2.92
N ILE A 204 20.86 -4.16 -2.42
CA ILE A 204 21.91 -3.14 -2.48
C ILE A 204 22.81 -3.09 -1.24
N GLN A 205 22.37 -3.69 -0.12
CA GLN A 205 23.15 -3.79 1.12
C GLN A 205 22.75 -5.02 1.93
N GLY A 206 23.68 -5.51 2.75
CA GLY A 206 23.50 -6.64 3.64
C GLY A 206 23.97 -7.96 3.05
N THR A 207 24.30 -8.91 3.94
CA THR A 207 24.81 -10.25 3.57
C THR A 207 24.07 -11.37 4.30
N LYS A 208 23.19 -11.02 5.24
CA LYS A 208 22.49 -11.96 6.12
C LYS A 208 21.07 -12.23 5.65
N THR A 209 20.49 -13.28 6.18
CA THR A 209 19.03 -13.48 6.20
C THR A 209 18.48 -12.87 7.48
N VAL A 210 17.45 -12.04 7.33
CA VAL A 210 16.75 -11.39 8.45
C VAL A 210 15.25 -11.61 8.35
N GLN A 211 14.60 -11.60 9.49
CA GLN A 211 13.15 -11.67 9.56
C GLN A 211 12.62 -10.50 10.38
N GLY A 212 11.40 -10.07 10.06
CA GLY A 212 10.73 -9.00 10.77
C GLY A 212 9.30 -8.80 10.30
N ARG A 213 8.50 -8.19 11.16
CA ARG A 213 7.12 -7.84 10.81
C ARG A 213 7.09 -6.60 9.91
N LEU A 214 6.26 -6.65 8.88
CA LEU A 214 6.11 -5.55 7.93
C LEU A 214 5.42 -4.35 8.55
N ILE A 215 6.01 -3.18 8.38
CA ILE A 215 5.44 -1.86 8.71
C ILE A 215 5.98 -0.82 7.73
N GLY A 216 5.16 0.14 7.32
CA GLY A 216 5.61 1.17 6.36
C GLY A 216 4.48 1.86 5.63
N GLY A 217 4.66 2.17 4.35
CA GLY A 217 3.69 2.82 3.47
C GLY A 217 4.29 3.88 2.57
N CYS A 218 3.44 4.79 2.10
CA CYS A 218 3.83 5.92 1.25
C CYS A 218 4.67 6.93 2.05
N THR A 219 5.90 7.20 1.61
CA THR A 219 6.84 8.10 2.29
C THR A 219 6.30 9.50 2.44
N ASP A 220 5.63 10.00 1.41
CA ASP A 220 5.07 11.34 1.39
C ASP A 220 3.99 11.49 2.46
N VAL A 221 3.10 10.53 2.56
CA VAL A 221 2.03 10.50 3.57
C VAL A 221 2.61 10.30 4.97
N LEU A 222 3.57 9.39 5.13
CA LEU A 222 4.23 9.15 6.43
C LEU A 222 4.94 10.41 6.92
N MET A 223 5.72 11.05 6.05
CA MET A 223 6.55 12.20 6.41
C MET A 223 5.72 13.48 6.63
N MET A 224 4.76 13.75 5.74
CA MET A 224 4.04 15.02 5.74
C MET A 224 2.77 15.00 6.60
N MET A 225 2.16 13.84 6.81
CA MET A 225 0.83 13.75 7.43
C MET A 225 0.82 12.89 8.70
N ALA A 226 1.56 11.77 8.76
CA ALA A 226 1.44 10.82 9.85
C ALA A 226 2.38 11.09 11.02
N VAL A 227 3.64 11.47 10.74
CA VAL A 227 4.65 11.69 11.79
C VAL A 227 4.22 12.78 12.76
N GLY A 228 4.36 12.52 14.06
CA GLY A 228 3.94 13.47 15.11
C GLY A 228 2.46 13.42 15.48
N THR A 229 1.63 12.66 14.78
CA THR A 229 0.21 12.47 15.12
C THR A 229 0.01 11.30 16.09
N LYS A 230 -1.21 11.18 16.63
CA LYS A 230 -1.60 10.03 17.47
C LYS A 230 -1.62 8.67 16.73
N LEU A 231 -1.46 8.67 15.39
CA LEU A 231 -1.37 7.45 14.57
C LEU A 231 0.06 6.96 14.39
N TRP A 232 1.06 7.85 14.59
CA TRP A 232 2.44 7.46 14.39
C TRP A 232 2.82 6.32 15.33
N PRO A 233 3.35 5.19 14.82
CA PRO A 233 3.71 4.06 15.65
C PRO A 233 4.78 4.44 16.68
N ALA A 234 4.69 3.88 17.86
CA ALA A 234 5.70 4.10 18.90
C ALA A 234 7.03 3.47 18.45
N PRO A 235 8.20 4.02 18.93
CA PRO A 235 9.51 3.48 18.52
C PRO A 235 9.65 1.96 18.70
N HIS A 236 9.06 1.38 19.74
CA HIS A 236 9.10 -0.07 19.99
C HIS A 236 8.28 -0.90 18.96
N ASP A 237 7.34 -0.29 18.24
CA ASP A 237 6.62 -0.98 17.16
C ASP A 237 7.53 -1.31 15.97
N PHE A 238 8.66 -0.60 15.85
CA PHE A 238 9.68 -0.86 14.84
C PHE A 238 10.74 -1.87 15.29
N ASP A 239 10.67 -2.40 16.51
CA ASP A 239 11.67 -3.37 17.00
C ASP A 239 11.68 -4.62 16.12
N ASN A 240 12.83 -4.90 15.53
CA ASN A 240 13.05 -6.00 14.58
C ASN A 240 12.11 -5.98 13.36
N ALA A 241 11.52 -4.85 13.00
CA ALA A 241 10.63 -4.76 11.85
C ALA A 241 11.39 -4.77 10.51
N ILE A 242 10.70 -5.16 9.45
CA ILE A 242 11.10 -4.82 8.08
C ILE A 242 10.26 -3.63 7.66
N LEU A 243 10.95 -2.49 7.48
CA LEU A 243 10.34 -1.26 7.02
C LEU A 243 10.16 -1.31 5.50
N PHE A 244 8.93 -1.13 5.02
CA PHE A 244 8.67 -0.99 3.60
C PHE A 244 8.23 0.44 3.28
N LEU A 245 8.82 1.03 2.26
CA LEU A 245 8.60 2.41 1.85
C LEU A 245 8.34 2.48 0.34
N GLU A 246 7.53 3.43 -0.07
CA GLU A 246 7.31 3.74 -1.48
C GLU A 246 7.04 5.23 -1.68
N ASN A 247 7.20 5.74 -2.88
CA ASN A 247 6.96 7.14 -3.22
C ASN A 247 5.71 7.28 -4.09
N SER A 248 4.97 8.36 -3.86
CA SER A 248 3.78 8.72 -4.63
C SER A 248 4.11 9.25 -6.03
N GLU A 249 3.06 9.58 -6.77
CA GLU A 249 3.07 10.29 -8.05
C GLU A 249 3.54 11.75 -7.95
N GLU A 250 3.65 12.31 -6.76
CA GLU A 250 4.17 13.67 -6.52
C GLU A 250 5.68 13.80 -6.83
N ARG A 251 6.31 12.71 -7.21
CA ARG A 251 7.74 12.65 -7.59
C ARG A 251 8.67 13.28 -6.55
N PRO A 252 8.58 12.92 -5.27
CA PRO A 252 9.51 13.45 -4.29
C PRO A 252 10.94 13.13 -4.71
N SER A 253 11.82 14.13 -4.65
CA SER A 253 13.20 13.98 -5.09
C SER A 253 13.98 13.03 -4.15
N PRO A 254 15.13 12.48 -4.59
CA PRO A 254 16.02 11.72 -3.71
C PRO A 254 16.42 12.48 -2.44
N ASP A 255 16.49 13.82 -2.47
CA ASP A 255 16.79 14.61 -1.27
C ASP A 255 15.67 14.54 -0.23
N TYR A 256 14.39 14.48 -0.65
CA TYR A 256 13.29 14.25 0.28
C TYR A 256 13.40 12.87 0.95
N MET A 257 13.77 11.83 0.20
CA MET A 257 14.05 10.50 0.78
C MET A 257 15.20 10.58 1.79
N LEU A 258 16.28 11.31 1.50
CA LEU A 258 17.38 11.51 2.44
C LEU A 258 16.90 12.19 3.73
N TYR A 259 16.07 13.23 3.63
CA TYR A 259 15.53 13.93 4.80
C TYR A 259 14.62 13.02 5.60
N TRP A 260 13.79 12.22 4.94
CA TRP A 260 12.94 11.24 5.60
C TRP A 260 13.74 10.17 6.34
N MET A 261 14.73 9.58 5.69
CA MET A 261 15.62 8.60 6.33
C MET A 261 16.36 9.18 7.54
N ARG A 262 16.82 10.43 7.46
CA ARG A 262 17.44 11.14 8.61
C ARG A 262 16.44 11.39 9.74
N ASN A 263 15.19 11.72 9.42
CA ASN A 263 14.12 11.85 10.41
C ASN A 263 13.88 10.52 11.15
N LEU A 264 13.76 9.40 10.42
CA LEU A 264 13.68 8.06 11.01
C LEU A 264 14.90 7.72 11.86
N GLY A 265 16.08 8.12 11.43
CA GLY A 265 17.32 7.96 12.18
C GLY A 265 17.32 8.74 13.50
N ALA A 266 16.91 10.02 13.47
CA ALA A 266 16.80 10.88 14.65
C ALA A 266 15.77 10.34 15.66
N GLN A 267 14.68 9.71 15.20
CA GLN A 267 13.72 9.02 16.04
C GLN A 267 14.25 7.68 16.60
N GLY A 268 15.44 7.23 16.18
CA GLY A 268 16.02 5.95 16.57
C GLY A 268 15.41 4.73 15.86
N ILE A 269 14.53 4.94 14.87
CA ILE A 269 13.82 3.87 14.14
C ILE A 269 14.80 3.05 13.31
N LEU A 270 15.76 3.69 12.62
CA LEU A 270 16.76 2.97 11.80
C LEU A 270 17.61 1.99 12.62
N LYS A 271 17.81 2.24 13.92
CA LYS A 271 18.52 1.33 14.83
C LYS A 271 17.70 0.11 15.25
N ARG A 272 16.39 0.17 15.09
CA ARG A 272 15.44 -0.84 15.57
C ARG A 272 15.03 -1.84 14.50
N ILE A 273 15.02 -1.42 13.23
CA ILE A 273 14.60 -2.27 12.11
C ILE A 273 15.65 -3.33 11.74
N ASN A 274 15.18 -4.48 11.26
CA ASN A 274 16.01 -5.58 10.78
C ASN A 274 16.27 -5.53 9.25
N GLY A 275 15.41 -4.84 8.50
CA GLY A 275 15.56 -4.71 7.05
C GLY A 275 14.75 -3.54 6.52
N LEU A 276 15.07 -3.14 5.30
CA LEU A 276 14.37 -2.08 4.56
C LEU A 276 14.07 -2.55 3.14
N MET A 277 12.83 -2.35 2.72
CA MET A 277 12.39 -2.52 1.33
C MET A 277 11.92 -1.18 0.78
N PHE A 278 12.29 -0.89 -0.45
CA PHE A 278 11.83 0.30 -1.16
C PHE A 278 11.30 -0.09 -2.54
N SER A 279 10.12 0.44 -2.90
CA SER A 279 9.53 0.19 -4.21
C SER A 279 10.30 0.90 -5.33
N ARG A 280 9.84 0.73 -6.56
CA ARG A 280 10.20 1.69 -7.61
C ARG A 280 9.61 3.04 -7.25
N PRO A 281 10.35 4.16 -7.49
CA PRO A 281 9.76 5.49 -7.38
C PRO A 281 8.50 5.63 -8.24
N GLY A 282 7.52 6.38 -7.75
CA GLY A 282 6.16 6.43 -8.27
C GLY A 282 6.03 6.83 -9.74
N ASN A 283 4.86 6.58 -10.29
CA ASN A 283 4.48 6.99 -11.63
C ASN A 283 4.17 8.49 -11.71
N ASP A 284 4.02 9.01 -12.92
CA ASP A 284 3.58 10.40 -13.13
C ASP A 284 2.98 10.61 -14.52
N LYS A 285 2.36 11.77 -14.69
CA LYS A 285 1.97 12.32 -15.98
C LYS A 285 3.16 13.05 -16.58
N PHE A 286 3.98 12.31 -17.31
CA PHE A 286 5.15 12.89 -17.98
C PHE A 286 4.74 13.88 -19.07
N THR A 287 5.47 14.97 -19.18
CA THR A 287 5.23 15.98 -20.24
C THR A 287 5.65 15.47 -21.60
N ASP A 288 6.70 14.64 -21.65
CA ASP A 288 7.25 14.01 -22.83
C ASP A 288 8.17 12.83 -22.46
N ASP A 289 8.71 12.15 -23.47
CA ASP A 289 9.65 11.03 -23.27
C ASP A 289 10.94 11.47 -22.57
N ALA A 290 11.42 12.68 -22.77
CA ALA A 290 12.64 13.17 -22.13
C ALA A 290 12.42 13.35 -20.62
N ASP A 291 11.28 13.90 -20.19
CA ASP A 291 10.90 14.01 -18.78
C ASP A 291 10.81 12.62 -18.14
N LYS A 292 10.19 11.65 -18.81
CA LYS A 292 10.12 10.27 -18.37
C LYS A 292 11.51 9.63 -18.20
N GLN A 293 12.39 9.80 -19.18
CA GLN A 293 13.76 9.28 -19.11
C GLN A 293 14.58 9.96 -18.00
N ASN A 294 14.41 11.27 -17.81
CA ASN A 294 15.04 12.00 -16.72
C ASN A 294 14.58 11.47 -15.36
N TRP A 295 13.29 11.17 -15.20
CA TRP A 295 12.77 10.58 -13.97
C TRP A 295 13.35 9.18 -13.70
N LEU A 296 13.35 8.31 -14.71
CA LEU A 296 13.95 6.97 -14.61
C LEU A 296 15.44 7.02 -14.25
N ALA A 297 16.16 8.00 -14.76
CA ALA A 297 17.58 8.23 -14.45
C ALA A 297 17.82 8.66 -12.98
N THR A 298 16.78 9.04 -12.24
CA THR A 298 16.90 9.34 -10.80
C THR A 298 16.86 8.08 -9.92
N TYR A 299 16.40 6.94 -10.40
CA TYR A 299 16.21 5.72 -9.60
C TYR A 299 17.47 5.29 -8.84
N PRO A 300 18.67 5.23 -9.43
CA PRO A 300 19.89 4.92 -8.69
C PRO A 300 20.20 5.90 -7.57
N LYS A 301 19.78 7.16 -7.69
CA LYS A 301 20.03 8.17 -6.66
C LYS A 301 19.22 7.92 -5.37
N PHE A 302 18.05 7.26 -5.47
CA PHE A 302 17.32 6.81 -4.29
C PHE A 302 18.10 5.76 -3.53
N ASP A 303 18.72 4.80 -4.22
CA ASP A 303 19.60 3.80 -3.60
C ASP A 303 20.76 4.48 -2.87
N GLU A 304 21.44 5.44 -3.54
CA GLU A 304 22.56 6.19 -2.98
C GLU A 304 22.20 6.96 -1.70
N VAL A 305 21.07 7.66 -1.67
CA VAL A 305 20.67 8.45 -0.51
C VAL A 305 20.17 7.59 0.65
N ILE A 306 19.52 6.46 0.37
CA ILE A 306 19.16 5.47 1.38
C ILE A 306 20.42 4.93 2.07
N LEU A 307 21.40 4.46 1.29
CA LEU A 307 22.67 3.94 1.81
C LEU A 307 23.45 5.02 2.58
N LYS A 308 23.47 6.27 2.06
CA LYS A 308 24.10 7.40 2.75
C LYS A 308 23.48 7.61 4.13
N ALA A 309 22.17 7.68 4.24
CA ALA A 309 21.52 7.88 5.52
C ALA A 309 21.78 6.70 6.47
N LEU A 310 21.69 5.46 6.00
CA LEU A 310 22.00 4.29 6.84
C LEU A 310 23.41 4.33 7.39
N LYS A 311 24.38 4.73 6.59
CA LYS A 311 25.77 4.92 7.02
C LYS A 311 25.90 6.02 8.07
N GLU A 312 25.21 7.16 7.91
CA GLU A 312 25.20 8.28 8.89
C GLU A 312 24.71 7.81 10.28
N TYR A 313 23.83 6.78 10.33
CA TYR A 313 23.30 6.21 11.58
C TYR A 313 23.93 4.88 11.99
N GLY A 314 25.05 4.49 11.35
CA GLY A 314 25.82 3.29 11.70
C GLY A 314 25.09 1.99 11.37
N ARG A 315 24.35 1.95 10.26
CA ARG A 315 23.57 0.80 9.78
C ARG A 315 24.06 0.30 8.42
N ASP A 316 25.38 0.25 8.21
CA ASP A 316 26.00 -0.35 7.03
C ASP A 316 25.75 -1.88 6.94
N ASP A 317 25.21 -2.47 8.01
CA ASP A 317 24.89 -3.89 8.14
C ASP A 317 23.48 -4.24 7.65
N LEU A 318 22.56 -3.24 7.59
CA LEU A 318 21.14 -3.46 7.38
C LEU A 318 20.85 -4.02 5.99
N PRO A 319 20.15 -5.17 5.85
CA PRO A 319 19.63 -5.61 4.57
C PRO A 319 18.69 -4.59 3.93
N VAL A 320 19.01 -4.20 2.68
CA VAL A 320 18.21 -3.25 1.89
C VAL A 320 17.91 -3.83 0.52
N VAL A 321 16.63 -3.86 0.18
CA VAL A 321 16.14 -4.25 -1.13
C VAL A 321 15.33 -3.12 -1.75
N THR A 322 15.65 -2.75 -2.97
CA THR A 322 14.96 -1.70 -3.73
C THR A 322 14.37 -2.23 -5.03
N ASN A 323 13.71 -1.39 -5.79
CA ASN A 323 13.08 -1.74 -7.07
C ASN A 323 11.99 -2.82 -6.94
N MET A 324 11.25 -2.79 -5.83
CA MET A 324 10.20 -3.76 -5.51
C MET A 324 8.88 -3.47 -6.27
N ASP A 325 8.10 -4.52 -6.51
CA ASP A 325 6.80 -4.48 -7.20
C ASP A 325 5.64 -4.14 -6.25
N TYR A 326 5.69 -3.01 -5.57
CA TYR A 326 4.57 -2.42 -4.83
C TYR A 326 4.67 -0.88 -4.92
N GLY A 327 3.67 -0.14 -4.46
CA GLY A 327 3.66 1.33 -4.57
C GLY A 327 3.02 1.81 -5.89
N HIS A 328 3.45 2.99 -6.39
CA HIS A 328 2.80 3.71 -7.49
C HIS A 328 3.22 3.30 -8.89
N THR A 329 3.82 2.14 -9.07
CA THR A 329 4.03 1.51 -10.40
C THR A 329 3.22 0.21 -10.49
N VAL A 330 2.90 -0.25 -11.70
CA VAL A 330 2.18 -1.53 -11.90
C VAL A 330 3.16 -2.56 -12.44
N PRO A 331 3.22 -3.79 -11.89
CA PRO A 331 2.28 -4.39 -10.94
C PRO A 331 2.47 -3.93 -9.49
N GLN A 332 1.44 -4.20 -8.67
CA GLN A 332 1.40 -3.86 -7.25
C GLN A 332 1.08 -5.12 -6.44
N LEU A 333 2.10 -5.64 -5.75
CA LEU A 333 1.94 -6.77 -4.85
C LEU A 333 1.39 -6.32 -3.49
N ILE A 334 0.65 -7.18 -2.84
CA ILE A 334 0.07 -6.93 -1.52
C ILE A 334 1.12 -7.15 -0.44
N LEU A 335 1.32 -6.17 0.42
CA LEU A 335 2.12 -6.27 1.64
C LEU A 335 1.21 -6.25 2.88
N PRO A 336 1.02 -7.40 3.56
CA PRO A 336 0.19 -7.45 4.77
C PRO A 336 0.91 -6.80 5.96
N TYR A 337 0.33 -5.75 6.54
CA TYR A 337 0.86 -5.11 7.75
C TYR A 337 1.01 -6.13 8.89
N GLY A 338 2.12 -6.10 9.58
CA GLY A 338 2.43 -6.97 10.71
C GLY A 338 2.70 -8.42 10.36
N ALA A 339 2.64 -8.83 9.08
CA ALA A 339 3.04 -10.18 8.68
C ALA A 339 4.56 -10.36 8.80
N MET A 340 4.99 -11.57 9.19
CA MET A 340 6.40 -11.91 9.25
C MET A 340 6.96 -12.04 7.83
N CYS A 341 7.94 -11.22 7.51
CA CYS A 341 8.67 -11.21 6.24
C CYS A 341 10.13 -11.62 6.46
N GLU A 342 10.70 -12.30 5.48
CA GLU A 342 12.11 -12.67 5.42
C GLU A 342 12.78 -11.98 4.22
N ILE A 343 13.94 -11.37 4.46
CA ILE A 343 14.86 -10.92 3.41
C ILE A 343 16.12 -11.78 3.51
N SER A 344 16.37 -12.59 2.49
CA SER A 344 17.60 -13.38 2.36
C SER A 344 18.54 -12.76 1.32
N CYS A 345 19.56 -12.05 1.78
CA CYS A 345 20.53 -11.41 0.90
C CYS A 345 21.38 -12.45 0.15
N THR A 346 21.63 -13.62 0.74
CA THR A 346 22.44 -14.68 0.15
C THR A 346 21.73 -15.32 -1.05
N SER A 347 20.45 -15.68 -0.88
CA SER A 347 19.65 -16.29 -1.95
C SER A 347 18.92 -15.28 -2.81
N LYS A 348 19.03 -13.98 -2.49
CA LYS A 348 18.31 -12.87 -3.14
C LYS A 348 16.81 -13.14 -3.21
N ARG A 349 16.23 -13.50 -2.06
CA ARG A 349 14.83 -13.88 -1.93
C ARG A 349 14.14 -13.04 -0.87
N ILE A 350 12.86 -12.72 -1.10
CA ILE A 350 11.96 -12.08 -0.15
C ILE A 350 10.74 -12.97 -0.02
N ALA A 351 10.34 -13.29 1.20
CA ALA A 351 9.19 -14.16 1.44
C ALA A 351 8.34 -13.68 2.62
N ILE A 352 7.03 -13.82 2.51
CA ILE A 352 6.10 -13.67 3.64
C ILE A 352 5.87 -15.05 4.25
N LEU A 353 6.30 -15.22 5.49
CA LEU A 353 6.35 -16.52 6.17
C LEU A 353 5.01 -16.96 6.76
N GLU A 354 4.03 -16.09 6.79
CA GLU A 354 2.70 -16.30 7.34
C GLU A 354 1.64 -16.28 6.23
N SER A 355 0.47 -16.79 6.53
CA SER A 355 -0.72 -16.55 5.71
C SER A 355 -1.14 -15.08 5.80
N GLY A 356 -1.69 -14.54 4.72
CA GLY A 356 -2.27 -13.20 4.72
C GLY A 356 -3.50 -13.12 5.61
N VAL A 357 -4.33 -14.16 5.59
CA VAL A 357 -5.67 -14.26 6.19
C VAL A 357 -5.80 -15.55 7.00
N LYS A 358 -6.81 -15.63 7.86
CA LYS A 358 -7.11 -16.86 8.61
C LYS A 358 -8.32 -17.59 8.04
N GLU A 359 -8.44 -18.86 8.37
CA GLU A 359 -9.63 -19.65 8.03
C GLU A 359 -10.88 -19.06 8.69
N ARG A 360 -11.99 -19.08 7.97
CA ARG A 360 -13.29 -18.65 8.48
C ARG A 360 -13.90 -19.82 9.23
N GLU A 361 -14.14 -19.65 10.52
CA GLU A 361 -14.89 -20.58 11.39
C GLU A 361 -16.32 -20.78 10.90
#